data_51021a8da196fc6c17c0e32b112eb55c
#
_entry.id   51021a8da196fc6c17c0e32b112eb55c
#
_cell.length_a   1.000
_cell.length_b   1.000
_cell.length_c   1.000
_cell.angle_alpha   90.00
_cell.angle_beta   90.00
_cell.angle_gamma   90.00
#
_symmetry.space_group_name_H-M   'P 1'
#
loop_
_entity.id
_entity.type
_entity.pdbx_description
1 polymer ?
#
loop_
_entity_poly.entity_id
_entity_poly.type
_entity_poly.pdbx_seq_one_letter_code
_entity_poly.pdbx_strand_id
1 'polypeptide(L)'
;MSDEITLTIPREREFLSVAHLVLGGVGVRLNLTYEILEDLQLALDAILERDREPGDVTIALRVGLNTIEAEVGPLRDGVRDELAQESGEEVGLRRILDTLVDSVEVESREGASWVKLRKTVEEGQA
;
A
#
# COMPACT_ATOMS: atom_id res chain seq x y z
N MET A 1 1.21 12.48 17.87
CA MET A 1 2.33 12.53 16.91
C MET A 1 2.38 11.24 16.11
N SER A 2 2.36 11.35 14.81
CA SER A 2 2.44 10.18 13.94
C SER A 2 3.85 10.03 13.40
N ASP A 3 4.31 8.79 13.29
CA ASP A 3 5.59 8.49 12.67
C ASP A 3 5.37 8.24 11.18
N GLU A 4 6.26 8.78 10.38
CA GLU A 4 6.20 8.58 8.94
C GLU A 4 7.53 8.05 8.44
N ILE A 5 7.45 7.03 7.61
CA ILE A 5 8.61 6.42 6.97
C ILE A 5 8.37 6.43 5.47
N THR A 6 9.33 6.95 4.73
CA THR A 6 9.23 7.04 3.28
C THR A 6 10.33 6.23 2.63
N LEU A 7 9.97 5.44 1.65
CA LEU A 7 10.89 4.60 0.90
C LEU A 7 10.67 4.82 -0.59
N THR A 8 11.74 5.13 -1.32
CA THR A 8 11.68 5.24 -2.77
C THR A 8 12.55 4.17 -3.38
N ILE A 9 11.97 3.37 -4.26
CA ILE A 9 12.65 2.25 -4.92
C ILE A 9 12.38 2.26 -6.42
N PRO A 10 13.27 1.66 -7.22
CA PRO A 10 12.95 1.44 -8.63
C PRO A 10 11.75 0.50 -8.79
N ARG A 11 10.97 0.71 -9.84
CA ARG A 11 9.83 -0.15 -10.16
C ARG A 11 10.28 -1.43 -10.85
N GLU A 12 11.09 -2.18 -10.18
CA GLU A 12 11.58 -3.44 -10.69
C GLU A 12 11.23 -4.51 -9.68
N ARG A 13 10.82 -5.64 -10.19
CA ARG A 13 10.33 -6.74 -9.36
C ARG A 13 11.29 -7.14 -8.25
N GLU A 14 12.57 -7.11 -8.55
CA GLU A 14 13.60 -7.48 -7.58
C GLU A 14 13.67 -6.53 -6.37
N PHE A 15 13.15 -5.32 -6.51
CA PHE A 15 13.14 -4.36 -5.39
C PHE A 15 11.93 -4.46 -4.49
N LEU A 16 10.95 -5.32 -4.83
CA LEU A 16 9.81 -5.55 -3.95
C LEU A 16 10.25 -6.15 -2.62
N SER A 17 11.29 -6.95 -2.63
CA SER A 17 11.82 -7.53 -1.39
C SER A 17 12.36 -6.46 -0.44
N VAL A 18 12.85 -5.34 -0.98
CA VAL A 18 13.30 -4.23 -0.14
C VAL A 18 12.12 -3.61 0.58
N ALA A 19 11.01 -3.42 -0.13
CA ALA A 19 9.78 -2.89 0.49
C ALA A 19 9.28 -3.83 1.58
N HIS A 20 9.34 -5.13 1.36
CA HIS A 20 8.94 -6.13 2.36
C HIS A 20 9.82 -6.07 3.59
N LEU A 21 11.13 -5.89 3.42
CA LEU A 21 12.05 -5.78 4.55
C LEU A 21 11.75 -4.55 5.40
N VAL A 22 11.48 -3.42 4.76
CA VAL A 22 11.16 -2.18 5.46
C VAL A 22 9.85 -2.34 6.23
N LEU A 23 8.82 -2.90 5.59
CA LEU A 23 7.55 -3.15 6.25
C LEU A 23 7.71 -4.09 7.43
N GLY A 24 8.51 -5.14 7.27
CA GLY A 24 8.77 -6.09 8.34
C GLY A 24 9.43 -5.44 9.54
N GLY A 25 10.43 -4.57 9.29
CA GLY A 25 11.10 -3.84 10.35
C GLY A 25 10.17 -2.89 11.09
N VAL A 26 9.33 -2.18 10.34
CA VAL A 26 8.32 -1.30 10.93
C VAL A 26 7.32 -2.09 11.76
N GLY A 27 6.89 -3.23 11.25
CA GLY A 27 5.93 -4.09 11.95
C GLY A 27 6.46 -4.56 13.29
N VAL A 28 7.72 -5.00 13.33
CA VAL A 28 8.35 -5.44 14.57
C VAL A 28 8.42 -4.29 15.58
N ARG A 29 8.85 -3.14 15.12
CA ARG A 29 9.02 -1.98 16.00
C ARG A 29 7.70 -1.49 16.58
N LEU A 30 6.61 -1.60 15.81
CA LEU A 30 5.30 -1.09 16.20
C LEU A 30 4.39 -2.15 16.78
N ASN A 31 4.90 -3.36 16.98
CA ASN A 31 4.12 -4.49 17.48
C ASN A 31 2.88 -4.79 16.65
N LEU A 32 3.02 -4.67 15.35
CA LEU A 32 1.93 -5.08 14.46
C LEU A 32 1.81 -6.59 14.45
N THR A 33 0.60 -7.09 14.34
CA THR A 33 0.41 -8.52 14.20
C THR A 33 0.95 -8.96 12.83
N TYR A 34 1.34 -10.22 12.74
CA TYR A 34 1.79 -10.79 11.48
C TYR A 34 0.70 -10.66 10.41
N GLU A 35 -0.55 -10.85 10.79
CA GLU A 35 -1.68 -10.77 9.89
C GLU A 35 -1.83 -9.38 9.27
N ILE A 36 -1.73 -8.33 10.09
CA ILE A 36 -1.82 -6.95 9.59
C ILE A 36 -0.67 -6.66 8.64
N LEU A 37 0.52 -7.07 9.02
CA LEU A 37 1.71 -6.88 8.20
C LEU A 37 1.60 -7.60 6.86
N GLU A 38 1.14 -8.84 6.88
CA GLU A 38 0.96 -9.61 5.66
C GLU A 38 -0.07 -8.97 4.74
N ASP A 39 -1.18 -8.51 5.30
CA ASP A 39 -2.22 -7.85 4.51
C ASP A 39 -1.69 -6.60 3.81
N LEU A 40 -0.89 -5.80 4.50
CA LEU A 40 -0.27 -4.62 3.91
C LEU A 40 0.72 -4.99 2.81
N GLN A 41 1.53 -6.02 3.03
CA GLN A 41 2.47 -6.48 2.03
C GLN A 41 1.75 -6.97 0.77
N LEU A 42 0.69 -7.73 0.94
CA LEU A 42 -0.09 -8.23 -0.18
C LEU A 42 -0.76 -7.10 -0.95
N ALA A 43 -1.26 -6.09 -0.23
CA ALA A 43 -1.89 -4.94 -0.88
C ALA A 43 -0.87 -4.15 -1.70
N LEU A 44 0.31 -3.91 -1.16
CA LEU A 44 1.35 -3.20 -1.88
C LEU A 44 1.82 -3.99 -3.10
N ASP A 45 1.99 -5.29 -2.96
CA ASP A 45 2.39 -6.14 -4.08
C ASP A 45 1.36 -6.08 -5.21
N ALA A 46 0.08 -6.12 -4.86
CA ALA A 46 -0.99 -6.08 -5.85
C ALA A 46 -0.95 -4.79 -6.67
N ILE A 47 -0.68 -3.67 -6.01
CA ILE A 47 -0.56 -2.38 -6.68
C ILE A 47 0.69 -2.35 -7.56
N LEU A 48 1.84 -2.71 -7.00
CA LEU A 48 3.11 -2.60 -7.70
C LEU A 48 3.24 -3.57 -8.86
N GLU A 49 2.61 -4.72 -8.79
CA GLU A 49 2.60 -5.66 -9.90
C GLU A 49 1.86 -5.14 -11.12
N ARG A 50 0.93 -4.23 -10.93
CA ARG A 50 0.16 -3.65 -12.02
C ARG A 50 0.79 -2.39 -12.58
N ASP A 51 1.71 -1.79 -11.85
CA ASP A 51 2.38 -0.56 -12.26
C ASP A 51 3.80 -0.86 -12.72
N ARG A 52 3.94 -1.19 -13.99
CA ARG A 52 5.22 -1.60 -14.58
C ARG A 52 5.91 -0.51 -15.40
N GLU A 53 5.55 0.73 -15.16
CA GLU A 53 6.20 1.84 -15.83
C GLU A 53 7.63 1.98 -15.32
N PRO A 54 8.58 2.37 -16.20
CA PRO A 54 9.94 2.64 -15.72
C PRO A 54 9.95 3.83 -14.79
N GLY A 55 10.92 3.84 -13.89
CA GLY A 55 11.08 4.92 -12.93
C GLY A 55 10.98 4.45 -11.50
N ASP A 56 10.93 5.40 -10.59
CA ASP A 56 10.87 5.12 -9.16
C ASP A 56 9.45 5.19 -8.63
N VAL A 57 9.19 4.43 -7.59
CA VAL A 57 7.94 4.50 -6.85
C VAL A 57 8.26 4.80 -5.39
N THR A 58 7.42 5.61 -4.76
CA THR A 58 7.57 5.97 -3.36
C THR A 58 6.44 5.34 -2.54
N ILE A 59 6.82 4.78 -1.42
CA ILE A 59 5.89 4.21 -0.45
C ILE A 59 6.08 4.98 0.84
N ALA A 60 5.03 5.63 1.31
CA ALA A 60 5.06 6.38 2.58
C ALA A 60 4.15 5.68 3.57
N LEU A 61 4.71 5.32 4.72
CA LEU A 61 3.96 4.68 5.79
C LEU A 61 3.77 5.69 6.92
N ARG A 62 2.54 5.85 7.36
CA ARG A 62 2.21 6.76 8.45
C ARG A 62 1.47 5.99 9.52
N VAL A 63 1.98 6.03 10.73
CA VAL A 63 1.41 5.29 11.85
C VAL A 63 0.72 6.24 12.81
N GLY A 64 -0.58 6.03 12.99
CA GLY A 64 -1.38 6.74 13.97
C GLY A 64 -1.65 5.86 15.18
N LEU A 65 -2.54 6.32 16.05
CA LEU A 65 -2.87 5.60 17.27
C LEU A 65 -3.47 4.22 17.00
N ASN A 66 -4.44 4.17 16.12
CA ASN A 66 -5.16 2.92 15.84
C ASN A 66 -5.17 2.58 14.36
N THR A 67 -4.37 3.28 13.57
CA THR A 67 -4.36 3.06 12.12
C THR A 67 -2.96 3.11 11.57
N ILE A 68 -2.79 2.41 10.46
CA ILE A 68 -1.58 2.55 9.66
C ILE A 68 -2.03 2.89 8.24
N GLU A 69 -1.40 3.91 7.66
CA GLU A 69 -1.69 4.32 6.30
C GLU A 69 -0.47 4.10 5.42
N ALA A 70 -0.71 3.64 4.21
CA ALA A 70 0.33 3.49 3.21
C ALA A 70 -0.07 4.27 1.98
N GLU A 71 0.80 5.15 1.51
CA GLU A 71 0.60 5.90 0.29
C GLU A 71 1.61 5.42 -0.74
N VAL A 72 1.14 5.15 -1.95
CA VAL A 72 2.00 4.61 -3.00
C VAL A 72 1.83 5.43 -4.27
N GLY A 73 2.93 5.88 -4.82
CA GLY A 73 2.91 6.64 -6.06
C GLY A 73 4.28 7.13 -6.49
N PRO A 74 4.36 7.84 -7.59
CA PRO A 74 3.29 8.08 -8.57
C PRO A 74 2.96 6.82 -9.36
N LEU A 75 1.68 6.61 -9.65
CA LEU A 75 1.22 5.45 -10.40
C LEU A 75 0.70 5.88 -11.76
N ARG A 76 0.75 4.97 -12.72
CA ARG A 76 0.22 5.24 -14.05
C ARG A 76 -1.30 5.23 -14.04
N ASP A 77 -1.90 5.86 -15.04
CA ASP A 77 -3.35 6.01 -15.14
C ASP A 77 -4.11 4.70 -15.20
N GLY A 78 -3.51 3.65 -15.77
CA GLY A 78 -4.16 2.35 -15.83
C GLY A 78 -4.53 1.78 -14.47
N VAL A 79 -3.69 2.01 -13.47
CA VAL A 79 -3.97 1.56 -12.09
C VAL A 79 -5.15 2.31 -11.53
N ARG A 80 -5.21 3.63 -11.76
CA ARG A 80 -6.32 4.47 -11.34
C ARG A 80 -7.63 4.00 -11.95
N ASP A 81 -7.60 3.72 -13.26
CA ASP A 81 -8.80 3.27 -13.97
C ASP A 81 -9.28 1.92 -13.46
N GLU A 82 -8.37 1.01 -13.18
CA GLU A 82 -8.72 -0.28 -12.62
C GLU A 82 -9.35 -0.16 -11.23
N LEU A 83 -8.85 0.76 -10.41
CA LEU A 83 -9.40 0.99 -9.08
C LEU A 83 -10.77 1.66 -9.13
N ALA A 84 -11.05 2.42 -10.17
CA ALA A 84 -12.35 3.06 -10.34
C ALA A 84 -13.42 2.10 -10.81
N GLN A 85 -13.05 0.94 -11.35
CA GLN A 85 -14.01 -0.05 -11.77
C GLN A 85 -14.60 -0.76 -10.56
N GLU A 86 -15.90 -0.70 -10.44
CA GLU A 86 -16.58 -1.49 -9.43
C GLU A 86 -16.50 -2.95 -9.86
N SER A 87 -16.38 -3.80 -8.88
CA SER A 87 -16.16 -5.22 -9.10
C SER A 87 -17.22 -5.86 -9.98
N GLY A 88 -16.81 -6.25 -11.18
CA GLY A 88 -17.60 -7.18 -11.97
C GLY A 88 -17.37 -8.59 -11.47
N GLU A 89 -17.52 -9.56 -12.35
CA GLU A 89 -17.37 -10.96 -11.99
C GLU A 89 -15.91 -11.36 -11.78
N GLU A 90 -14.97 -10.58 -12.31
CA GLU A 90 -13.55 -10.87 -12.18
C GLU A 90 -12.95 -10.20 -10.95
N VAL A 91 -11.97 -10.86 -10.37
CA VAL A 91 -11.25 -10.32 -9.21
C VAL A 91 -10.29 -9.25 -9.71
N GLY A 92 -10.68 -7.99 -9.61
CA GLY A 92 -9.85 -6.86 -9.98
C GLY A 92 -9.05 -6.34 -8.80
N LEU A 93 -8.17 -5.39 -9.08
CA LEU A 93 -7.32 -4.78 -8.06
C LEU A 93 -8.14 -4.19 -6.91
N ARG A 94 -9.21 -3.46 -7.21
CA ARG A 94 -10.04 -2.85 -6.18
C ARG A 94 -10.57 -3.88 -5.19
N ARG A 95 -11.03 -5.00 -5.69
CA ARG A 95 -11.58 -6.05 -4.85
C ARG A 95 -10.50 -6.69 -3.97
N ILE A 96 -9.32 -6.89 -4.54
CA ILE A 96 -8.20 -7.43 -3.78
C ILE A 96 -7.88 -6.50 -2.62
N LEU A 97 -7.77 -5.21 -2.89
CA LEU A 97 -7.43 -4.22 -1.87
C LEU A 97 -8.53 -4.11 -0.81
N ASP A 98 -9.79 -4.10 -1.23
CA ASP A 98 -10.91 -4.02 -0.29
C ASP A 98 -10.95 -5.20 0.68
N THR A 99 -10.43 -6.34 0.28
CA THR A 99 -10.33 -7.51 1.14
C THR A 99 -9.23 -7.38 2.18
N LEU A 100 -8.16 -6.66 1.84
CA LEU A 100 -6.95 -6.60 2.65
C LEU A 100 -6.89 -5.38 3.58
N VAL A 101 -7.53 -4.27 3.19
CA VAL A 101 -7.46 -3.02 3.94
C VAL A 101 -8.86 -2.46 4.17
N ASP A 102 -8.96 -1.49 5.08
CA ASP A 102 -10.25 -0.91 5.45
C ASP A 102 -10.69 0.22 4.55
N SER A 103 -9.74 0.89 3.91
CA SER A 103 -10.06 2.03 3.04
C SER A 103 -9.04 2.14 1.92
N VAL A 104 -9.53 2.44 0.73
CA VAL A 104 -8.70 2.65 -0.46
C VAL A 104 -9.14 3.96 -1.09
N GLU A 105 -8.21 4.90 -1.21
CA GLU A 105 -8.49 6.18 -1.84
C GLU A 105 -7.46 6.44 -2.93
N VAL A 106 -7.91 7.06 -4.02
CA VAL A 106 -7.02 7.47 -5.11
C VAL A 106 -6.95 8.98 -5.10
N GLU A 107 -5.75 9.52 -5.05
CA GLU A 107 -5.52 10.96 -5.06
C GLU A 107 -4.70 11.34 -6.28
N SER A 108 -4.97 12.56 -6.79
CA SER A 108 -4.16 13.12 -7.86
C SER A 108 -3.22 14.16 -7.25
N ARG A 109 -1.93 13.99 -7.48
CA ARG A 109 -0.91 14.93 -7.01
C ARG A 109 0.01 15.28 -8.17
N GLU A 110 0.07 16.55 -8.51
CA GLU A 110 0.93 17.05 -9.58
C GLU A 110 0.79 16.27 -10.89
N GLY A 111 -0.44 15.91 -11.21
CA GLY A 111 -0.73 15.18 -12.45
C GLY A 111 -0.51 13.69 -12.37
N ALA A 112 -0.10 13.17 -11.24
CA ALA A 112 0.12 11.74 -11.04
C ALA A 112 -0.89 11.17 -10.05
N SER A 113 -1.14 9.89 -10.17
CA SER A 113 -2.08 9.19 -9.28
C SER A 113 -1.35 8.56 -8.12
N TRP A 114 -1.92 8.70 -6.92
CA TRP A 114 -1.42 8.08 -5.71
C TRP A 114 -2.55 7.27 -5.07
N VAL A 115 -2.21 6.15 -4.50
CA VAL A 115 -3.17 5.31 -3.78
C VAL A 115 -2.86 5.38 -2.29
N LYS A 116 -3.89 5.66 -1.49
CA LYS A 116 -3.78 5.66 -0.03
C LYS A 116 -4.57 4.48 0.50
N LEU A 117 -3.89 3.64 1.25
CA LEU A 117 -4.47 2.50 1.93
C LEU A 117 -4.50 2.78 3.43
N ARG A 118 -5.59 2.44 4.09
CA ARG A 118 -5.70 2.57 5.54
C ARG A 118 -6.12 1.24 6.14
N LYS A 119 -5.41 0.85 7.16
CA LYS A 119 -5.73 -0.36 7.90
C LYS A 119 -5.84 -0.03 9.38
N THR A 120 -6.93 -0.47 10.00
CA THR A 120 -7.12 -0.29 11.43
C THR A 120 -6.33 -1.34 12.19
N VAL A 121 -5.62 -0.88 13.21
CA VAL A 121 -4.85 -1.74 14.10
C VAL A 121 -5.57 -1.72 15.44
N GLU A 122 -6.14 -2.85 15.83
CA GLU A 122 -6.87 -2.93 17.09
C GLU A 122 -5.90 -3.04 18.25
N GLU A 123 -6.13 -2.22 19.27
CA GLU A 123 -5.39 -2.29 20.51
C GLU A 123 -5.70 -3.60 21.21
N GLY A 124 -4.68 -4.17 21.85
CA GLY A 124 -4.87 -5.39 22.60
C GLY A 124 -4.79 -6.65 21.76
N GLN A 125 -4.48 -6.52 20.50
CA GLN A 125 -4.27 -7.64 19.59
C GLN A 125 -2.86 -8.21 19.71
N ALA A 126 -2.18 -7.80 20.71
CA ALA A 126 -0.82 -8.27 20.93
C ALA A 126 -0.79 -9.75 21.22
#